data_fd34b26ac5778025105f6b025ffbdf0a
#
_entry.id   fd34b26ac5778025105f6b025ffbdf0a
#
_cell.length_a   1.000
_cell.length_b   1.000
_cell.length_c   1.000
_cell.angle_alpha   90.00
_cell.angle_beta   90.00
_cell.angle_gamma   90.00
#
_symmetry.space_group_name_H-M   'P 1'
#
loop_
_entity.id
_entity.type
_entity.pdbx_description
1 polymer ?
#
loop_
_entity_poly.entity_id
_entity_poly.type
_entity_poly.pdbx_seq_one_letter_code
_entity_poly.pdbx_strand_id
1 'polypeptide(L)'
;MKLNKINTIKNKIFMLLIFLAVFICGYAENNELKVGMECGYAPFNWFQNNSKNGAVKIENGYCGGYDVEIAKLIAKGLDKKLVIVKSEWDALLGPALTSGKVDIVIAGMSPTSERKQSLLFTNPYYESDLVVVVKKDSKYAAAKSIEDFEGARITGQLSTLHYNVIDQMKGVNKQPAMENFPSMIVALNSGKVDGYVSERPGAMAAAMSNPGLTFVSFEDGKGFKYEKSELDVAVGVKKGNEELVNKINKILAGISSEERKQIMETAIKNQPETGEAGQRTFFDWVSFFVVNNWQAFLQGTVTTLVVSLTGTIVGFIIGLGVTLIKNININERTPVLKKIGLKILNTIFSVYVTVFRGTPMIVQSMVIYYGSSQVFNWNFSPLGAALFIVSINTGAYMCEIIRGGIDSIDKGQFEAAEALGMSHFQMMSSIIFPQMFRVILPAIGNEFIINIKDTSVLNVISVTELFFVSKSVAGSYSRYYEVFIITSVIYFFLTFTLSAILKYIEKKMDGPQNFEFLEEISKEEDTHPKNAGGEV
;
A
#
# COMPACT_ATOMS: atom_id res chain seq x y z
N MET A 1 -0.30 -28.66 41.51
CA MET A 1 -0.07 -28.64 40.05
C MET A 1 -1.05 -27.79 39.25
N LYS A 2 -2.34 -27.62 39.66
CA LYS A 2 -3.32 -26.78 38.94
C LYS A 2 -3.07 -25.25 39.04
N LEU A 3 -2.57 -24.73 40.18
CA LEU A 3 -2.31 -23.28 40.34
C LEU A 3 -1.17 -22.76 39.45
N ASN A 4 -0.12 -23.53 39.22
CA ASN A 4 1.00 -23.11 38.35
C ASN A 4 0.61 -23.01 36.87
N LYS A 5 -0.32 -23.85 36.36
CA LYS A 5 -0.81 -23.76 34.97
C LYS A 5 -1.68 -22.52 34.74
N ILE A 6 -2.48 -22.11 35.72
CA ILE A 6 -3.33 -20.90 35.65
C ILE A 6 -2.45 -19.63 35.62
N ASN A 7 -1.38 -19.60 36.43
CA ASN A 7 -0.43 -18.49 36.42
C ASN A 7 0.36 -18.39 35.07
N THR A 8 0.70 -19.52 34.47
CA THR A 8 1.38 -19.54 33.15
C THR A 8 0.48 -19.03 32.05
N ILE A 9 -0.81 -19.33 32.06
CA ILE A 9 -1.79 -18.83 31.09
C ILE A 9 -2.06 -17.34 31.32
N LYS A 10 -2.20 -16.88 32.58
CA LYS A 10 -2.31 -15.45 32.91
C LYS A 10 -1.09 -14.66 32.42
N ASN A 11 0.11 -15.18 32.62
CA ASN A 11 1.34 -14.52 32.19
C ASN A 11 1.46 -14.48 30.63
N LYS A 12 0.99 -15.49 29.91
CA LYS A 12 0.97 -15.50 28.45
C LYS A 12 -0.09 -14.54 27.87
N ILE A 13 -1.27 -14.46 28.48
CA ILE A 13 -2.30 -13.48 28.12
C ILE A 13 -1.83 -12.06 28.47
N PHE A 14 -1.16 -11.89 29.59
CA PHE A 14 -0.56 -10.61 30.01
C PHE A 14 0.58 -10.18 29.05
N MET A 15 1.43 -11.11 28.60
CA MET A 15 2.42 -10.84 27.55
C MET A 15 1.78 -10.49 26.20
N LEU A 16 0.68 -11.14 25.81
CA LEU A 16 -0.07 -10.82 24.61
C LEU A 16 -0.71 -9.43 24.69
N LEU A 17 -1.25 -9.07 25.86
CA LEU A 17 -1.79 -7.74 26.15
C LEU A 17 -0.69 -6.66 26.23
N ILE A 18 0.50 -6.99 26.76
CA ILE A 18 1.67 -6.09 26.71
C ILE A 18 2.16 -5.93 25.26
N PHE A 19 2.19 -7.00 24.48
CA PHE A 19 2.53 -6.93 23.06
C PHE A 19 1.54 -6.08 22.27
N LEU A 20 0.24 -6.18 22.55
CA LEU A 20 -0.78 -5.25 22.01
C LEU A 20 -0.61 -3.82 22.58
N ALA A 21 -0.26 -3.66 23.86
CA ALA A 21 -0.11 -2.34 24.49
C ALA A 21 1.14 -1.58 24.03
N VAL A 22 2.23 -2.28 23.67
CA VAL A 22 3.45 -1.67 23.09
C VAL A 22 3.17 -1.02 21.72
N PHE A 23 2.12 -1.46 20.99
CA PHE A 23 1.66 -0.83 19.78
C PHE A 23 0.84 0.46 20.00
N ILE A 24 0.42 0.77 21.24
CA ILE A 24 -0.51 1.85 21.56
C ILE A 24 0.18 3.09 22.16
N CYS A 25 1.41 2.99 22.68
CA CYS A 25 2.08 4.09 23.36
C CYS A 25 3.07 4.86 22.49
N GLY A 26 2.59 5.95 21.92
CA GLY A 26 3.39 6.99 21.26
C GLY A 26 2.77 8.37 21.45
N TYR A 27 2.36 8.76 22.64
CA TYR A 27 2.00 10.14 22.95
C TYR A 27 3.26 10.85 23.47
N ALA A 28 4.03 11.44 22.57
CA ALA A 28 4.92 12.54 22.88
C ALA A 28 4.33 13.77 22.18
N GLU A 29 4.21 14.89 22.87
CA GLU A 29 3.96 16.19 22.26
C GLU A 29 5.11 16.44 21.27
N ASN A 30 4.88 16.12 20.01
CA ASN A 30 5.92 16.20 18.99
C ASN A 30 6.03 17.64 18.54
N ASN A 31 7.18 18.27 18.79
CA ASN A 31 7.57 19.54 18.18
C ASN A 31 7.84 19.36 16.67
N GLU A 32 7.00 18.57 16.00
CA GLU A 32 7.10 18.24 14.58
C GLU A 32 5.97 18.90 13.80
N LEU A 33 6.28 19.35 12.58
CA LEU A 33 5.31 19.72 11.57
C LEU A 33 5.26 18.60 10.52
N LYS A 34 4.17 17.86 10.49
CA LYS A 34 3.94 16.78 9.53
C LYS A 34 3.32 17.35 8.27
N VAL A 35 4.08 17.32 7.19
CA VAL A 35 3.68 17.86 5.89
C VAL A 35 3.41 16.72 4.92
N GLY A 36 2.17 16.63 4.43
CA GLY A 36 1.78 15.68 3.40
C GLY A 36 2.27 16.11 2.01
N MET A 37 2.94 15.21 1.30
CA MET A 37 3.42 15.39 -0.09
C MET A 37 3.30 14.10 -0.88
N GLU A 38 3.12 14.21 -2.20
CA GLU A 38 3.10 13.05 -3.10
C GLU A 38 4.51 12.53 -3.40
N CYS A 39 5.53 13.43 -3.41
CA CYS A 39 6.91 13.18 -3.84
C CYS A 39 6.97 12.49 -5.22
N GLY A 40 6.13 12.91 -6.14
CA GLY A 40 6.03 12.39 -7.50
C GLY A 40 5.67 13.44 -8.54
N TYR A 41 5.70 14.72 -8.16
CA TYR A 41 5.30 15.86 -8.99
C TYR A 41 6.42 16.90 -9.09
N ALA A 42 7.43 16.64 -9.92
CA ALA A 42 8.48 17.62 -10.21
C ALA A 42 7.92 18.80 -11.03
N PRO A 43 8.40 20.05 -10.79
CA PRO A 43 9.47 20.49 -9.88
C PRO A 43 8.97 20.82 -8.47
N PHE A 44 7.68 20.64 -8.17
CA PHE A 44 7.11 20.94 -6.88
C PHE A 44 7.65 19.99 -5.80
N ASN A 45 7.53 18.67 -6.02
CA ASN A 45 8.07 17.67 -5.10
C ASN A 45 8.38 16.37 -5.84
N TRP A 46 9.54 15.74 -5.56
CA TRP A 46 9.96 14.48 -6.16
C TRP A 46 10.73 13.60 -5.18
N PHE A 47 10.75 12.31 -5.46
CA PHE A 47 11.54 11.33 -4.73
C PHE A 47 12.98 11.24 -5.29
N GLN A 48 13.96 11.10 -4.39
CA GLN A 48 15.36 10.79 -4.73
C GLN A 48 16.02 9.91 -3.67
N ASN A 49 17.12 9.24 -4.05
CA ASN A 49 17.81 8.26 -3.19
C ASN A 49 18.88 8.86 -2.27
N ASN A 50 19.12 10.15 -2.32
CA ASN A 50 20.18 10.81 -1.58
C ASN A 50 19.72 12.17 -1.04
N SER A 51 20.51 12.73 -0.11
CA SER A 51 20.21 14.01 0.53
C SER A 51 20.70 15.23 -0.26
N LYS A 52 21.12 15.06 -1.52
CA LYS A 52 21.61 16.20 -2.33
C LYS A 52 20.52 17.23 -2.52
N ASN A 53 20.94 18.46 -2.86
CA ASN A 53 20.05 19.58 -3.18
C ASN A 53 19.01 19.90 -2.08
N GLY A 54 19.38 19.68 -0.82
CA GLY A 54 18.51 20.00 0.31
C GLY A 54 17.33 19.04 0.52
N ALA A 55 17.29 17.89 -0.13
CA ALA A 55 16.20 16.95 0.04
C ALA A 55 16.07 16.46 1.49
N VAL A 56 14.83 16.35 1.96
CA VAL A 56 14.47 15.93 3.32
C VAL A 56 14.27 14.42 3.35
N LYS A 57 14.81 13.78 4.39
CA LYS A 57 14.69 12.34 4.59
C LYS A 57 13.22 11.96 4.80
N ILE A 58 12.77 10.96 4.08
CA ILE A 58 11.51 10.25 4.29
C ILE A 58 11.82 8.78 4.61
N GLU A 59 10.82 7.95 4.83
CA GLU A 59 11.00 6.56 5.32
C GLU A 59 11.98 5.75 4.44
N ASN A 60 11.82 5.80 3.10
CA ASN A 60 12.66 5.05 2.16
C ASN A 60 13.30 5.95 1.10
N GLY A 61 14.04 6.97 1.53
CA GLY A 61 14.73 7.89 0.63
C GLY A 61 14.60 9.34 1.06
N TYR A 62 14.46 10.22 0.09
CA TYR A 62 14.41 11.65 0.30
C TYR A 62 13.37 12.29 -0.62
N CYS A 63 12.76 13.37 -0.15
CA CYS A 63 11.88 14.21 -0.95
C CYS A 63 12.56 15.57 -1.18
N GLY A 64 12.65 15.99 -2.42
CA GLY A 64 13.18 17.29 -2.84
C GLY A 64 12.13 18.07 -3.64
N GLY A 65 12.40 19.34 -3.92
CA GLY A 65 11.55 20.18 -4.76
C GLY A 65 11.15 21.50 -4.12
N TYR A 66 10.42 22.30 -4.91
CA TYR A 66 9.94 23.61 -4.51
C TYR A 66 9.11 23.57 -3.22
N ASP A 67 8.16 22.63 -3.14
CA ASP A 67 7.29 22.42 -1.99
C ASP A 67 8.08 22.08 -0.72
N VAL A 68 9.17 21.32 -0.88
CA VAL A 68 10.05 20.96 0.24
C VAL A 68 10.76 22.19 0.80
N GLU A 69 11.23 23.10 -0.08
CA GLU A 69 11.86 24.34 0.37
C GLU A 69 10.85 25.26 1.07
N ILE A 70 9.64 25.40 0.52
CA ILE A 70 8.55 26.15 1.19
C ILE A 70 8.18 25.50 2.54
N ALA A 71 8.12 24.17 2.61
CA ALA A 71 7.86 23.46 3.87
C ALA A 71 8.93 23.71 4.94
N LYS A 72 10.20 23.79 4.54
CA LYS A 72 11.31 24.15 5.46
C LYS A 72 11.16 25.56 6.03
N LEU A 73 10.83 26.54 5.17
CA LEU A 73 10.60 27.91 5.59
C LEU A 73 9.42 28.01 6.56
N ILE A 74 8.33 27.31 6.28
CA ILE A 74 7.15 27.25 7.17
C ILE A 74 7.52 26.57 8.50
N ALA A 75 8.16 25.41 8.47
CA ALA A 75 8.56 24.70 9.69
C ALA A 75 9.49 25.53 10.58
N LYS A 76 10.49 26.20 9.96
CA LYS A 76 11.38 27.14 10.65
C LYS A 76 10.62 28.32 11.26
N GLY A 77 9.67 28.92 10.53
CA GLY A 77 8.89 30.04 11.02
C GLY A 77 7.90 29.67 12.14
N LEU A 78 7.52 28.38 12.24
CA LEU A 78 6.70 27.82 13.31
C LEU A 78 7.52 27.25 14.49
N ASP A 79 8.85 27.31 14.43
CA ASP A 79 9.77 26.68 15.38
C ASP A 79 9.49 25.17 15.56
N LYS A 80 9.25 24.47 14.44
CA LYS A 80 8.95 23.04 14.41
C LYS A 80 9.95 22.27 13.53
N LYS A 81 10.17 21.02 13.87
CA LYS A 81 10.95 20.09 13.05
C LYS A 81 10.08 19.62 11.88
N LEU A 82 10.57 19.79 10.65
CA LEU A 82 9.89 19.31 9.46
C LEU A 82 9.94 17.78 9.39
N VAL A 83 8.75 17.18 9.20
CA VAL A 83 8.59 15.76 8.87
C VAL A 83 7.72 15.67 7.62
N ILE A 84 8.27 15.15 6.52
CA ILE A 84 7.50 14.90 5.30
C ILE A 84 6.86 13.51 5.37
N VAL A 85 5.54 13.48 5.21
CA VAL A 85 4.75 12.26 5.12
C VAL A 85 4.35 12.07 3.66
N LYS A 86 5.05 11.15 2.99
CA LYS A 86 4.71 10.79 1.62
C LYS A 86 3.38 10.03 1.59
N SER A 87 2.43 10.49 0.77
CA SER A 87 1.10 9.88 0.64
C SER A 87 0.62 9.96 -0.80
N GLU A 88 -0.32 9.09 -1.17
CA GLU A 88 -0.99 9.17 -2.46
C GLU A 88 -1.88 10.41 -2.55
N TRP A 89 -2.06 10.94 -3.78
CA TRP A 89 -2.80 12.17 -4.03
C TRP A 89 -4.20 12.18 -3.39
N ASP A 90 -4.97 11.12 -3.60
CA ASP A 90 -6.34 11.04 -3.08
C ASP A 90 -6.40 11.03 -1.55
N ALA A 91 -5.37 10.49 -0.89
CA ALA A 91 -5.25 10.54 0.56
C ALA A 91 -4.93 11.95 1.07
N LEU A 92 -4.16 12.74 0.31
CA LEU A 92 -3.81 14.13 0.65
C LEU A 92 -5.02 15.08 0.56
N LEU A 93 -5.97 14.81 -0.36
CA LEU A 93 -7.13 15.67 -0.59
C LEU A 93 -8.11 15.74 0.59
N GLY A 94 -8.04 14.84 1.54
CA GLY A 94 -8.94 14.84 2.70
C GLY A 94 -8.54 13.87 3.82
N PRO A 95 -8.46 12.56 3.58
CA PRO A 95 -8.26 11.56 4.64
C PRO A 95 -7.03 11.80 5.51
N ALA A 96 -5.90 12.20 4.96
CA ALA A 96 -4.66 12.42 5.71
C ALA A 96 -4.76 13.62 6.67
N LEU A 97 -5.36 14.75 6.22
CA LEU A 97 -5.57 15.94 7.05
C LEU A 97 -6.67 15.73 8.09
N THR A 98 -7.82 15.17 7.68
CA THR A 98 -8.97 15.02 8.59
C THR A 98 -8.69 14.02 9.70
N SER A 99 -7.89 12.98 9.42
CA SER A 99 -7.47 12.00 10.41
C SER A 99 -6.28 12.47 11.29
N GLY A 100 -5.66 13.63 11.00
CA GLY A 100 -4.50 14.13 11.74
C GLY A 100 -3.21 13.35 11.46
N LYS A 101 -3.13 12.61 10.36
CA LYS A 101 -1.87 11.95 9.92
C LYS A 101 -0.86 12.96 9.43
N VAL A 102 -1.33 14.07 8.88
CA VAL A 102 -0.55 15.26 8.53
C VAL A 102 -1.21 16.50 9.11
N ASP A 103 -0.40 17.51 9.42
CA ASP A 103 -0.87 18.79 9.94
C ASP A 103 -1.27 19.73 8.81
N ILE A 104 -0.51 19.70 7.70
CA ILE A 104 -0.73 20.49 6.49
C ILE A 104 -0.38 19.67 5.25
N VAL A 105 -0.88 20.07 4.09
CA VAL A 105 -0.53 19.53 2.78
C VAL A 105 0.15 20.61 1.94
N ILE A 106 1.33 20.29 1.42
CA ILE A 106 2.08 21.12 0.45
C ILE A 106 2.47 20.18 -0.69
N ALA A 107 1.70 20.21 -1.77
CA ALA A 107 1.81 19.20 -2.85
C ALA A 107 1.41 19.78 -4.22
N GLY A 108 1.80 21.04 -4.52
CA GLY A 108 1.35 21.69 -5.74
C GLY A 108 -0.18 21.84 -5.81
N MET A 109 -0.84 21.97 -4.67
CA MET A 109 -2.29 21.85 -4.58
C MET A 109 -3.01 23.18 -4.76
N SER A 110 -3.92 23.24 -5.74
CA SER A 110 -4.78 24.42 -5.98
C SER A 110 -5.99 24.47 -5.06
N PRO A 111 -6.36 25.66 -4.54
CA PRO A 111 -7.48 25.88 -3.64
C PRO A 111 -8.81 25.99 -4.39
N THR A 112 -9.22 24.92 -5.11
CA THR A 112 -10.47 24.91 -5.87
C THR A 112 -11.68 25.10 -4.97
N SER A 113 -12.78 25.58 -5.54
CA SER A 113 -14.06 25.80 -4.83
C SER A 113 -14.57 24.52 -4.15
N GLU A 114 -14.37 23.36 -4.78
CA GLU A 114 -14.72 22.06 -4.20
C GLU A 114 -13.87 21.75 -2.96
N ARG A 115 -12.55 21.91 -3.04
CA ARG A 115 -11.62 21.63 -1.93
C ARG A 115 -11.81 22.58 -0.76
N LYS A 116 -12.17 23.84 -1.01
CA LYS A 116 -12.51 24.83 0.03
C LYS A 116 -13.73 24.43 0.86
N GLN A 117 -14.57 23.50 0.38
CA GLN A 117 -15.67 22.96 1.17
C GLN A 117 -15.19 22.07 2.33
N SER A 118 -14.06 21.37 2.15
CA SER A 118 -13.51 20.41 3.11
C SER A 118 -12.23 20.87 3.82
N LEU A 119 -11.47 21.78 3.21
CA LEU A 119 -10.18 22.25 3.70
C LEU A 119 -10.16 23.79 3.84
N LEU A 120 -9.25 24.28 4.69
CA LEU A 120 -8.79 25.66 4.67
C LEU A 120 -7.54 25.78 3.78
N PHE A 121 -7.32 26.94 3.21
CA PHE A 121 -6.15 27.23 2.41
C PHE A 121 -5.48 28.53 2.87
N THR A 122 -4.17 28.57 2.76
CA THR A 122 -3.37 29.78 2.96
C THR A 122 -3.48 30.73 1.75
N ASN A 123 -2.85 31.88 1.85
CA ASN A 123 -2.50 32.67 0.67
C ASN A 123 -1.61 31.82 -0.28
N PRO A 124 -1.65 32.08 -1.60
CA PRO A 124 -0.86 31.35 -2.54
C PRO A 124 0.65 31.48 -2.27
N TYR A 125 1.36 30.39 -2.41
CA TYR A 125 2.82 30.41 -2.40
C TYR A 125 3.42 30.32 -3.81
N TYR A 126 2.60 29.97 -4.81
CA TYR A 126 2.95 30.00 -6.23
C TYR A 126 1.73 30.35 -7.07
N GLU A 127 1.94 31.14 -8.15
CA GLU A 127 0.92 31.45 -9.16
C GLU A 127 1.30 30.71 -10.45
N SER A 128 0.33 30.06 -11.08
CA SER A 128 0.56 29.24 -12.27
C SER A 128 -0.41 29.56 -13.40
N ASP A 129 -0.15 28.99 -14.57
CA ASP A 129 -1.02 28.98 -15.73
C ASP A 129 -1.11 27.57 -16.32
N LEU A 130 -2.23 27.28 -17.01
CA LEU A 130 -2.45 25.98 -17.65
C LEU A 130 -1.84 25.95 -19.05
N VAL A 131 -1.17 24.84 -19.31
CA VAL A 131 -0.54 24.53 -20.60
C VAL A 131 -0.89 23.09 -21.00
N VAL A 132 -0.68 22.76 -22.29
CA VAL A 132 -0.81 21.37 -22.76
C VAL A 132 0.56 20.82 -23.14
N VAL A 133 0.97 19.74 -22.50
CA VAL A 133 2.20 19.02 -22.83
C VAL A 133 1.93 18.07 -23.97
N VAL A 134 2.80 18.12 -25.01
CA VAL A 134 2.69 17.34 -26.24
C VAL A 134 4.08 16.84 -26.68
N LYS A 135 4.14 15.92 -27.64
CA LYS A 135 5.42 15.59 -28.29
C LYS A 135 5.89 16.73 -29.21
N LYS A 136 7.20 16.97 -29.28
CA LYS A 136 7.81 17.99 -30.13
C LYS A 136 7.51 17.80 -31.61
N ASP A 137 7.42 16.55 -32.06
CA ASP A 137 7.13 16.16 -33.44
C ASP A 137 5.62 16.05 -33.75
N SER A 138 4.77 16.32 -32.75
CA SER A 138 3.33 16.31 -32.91
C SER A 138 2.86 17.55 -33.72
N LYS A 139 1.83 17.38 -34.55
CA LYS A 139 1.14 18.49 -35.19
C LYS A 139 0.59 19.53 -34.20
N TYR A 140 0.35 19.12 -32.96
CA TYR A 140 -0.18 19.98 -31.92
C TYR A 140 0.90 20.84 -31.24
N ALA A 141 2.20 20.60 -31.48
CA ALA A 141 3.28 21.40 -30.90
C ALA A 141 3.28 22.87 -31.37
N ALA A 142 2.65 23.16 -32.49
CA ALA A 142 2.49 24.51 -33.04
C ALA A 142 1.15 25.18 -32.72
N ALA A 143 0.30 24.54 -31.90
CA ALA A 143 -1.00 25.06 -31.51
C ALA A 143 -0.86 26.39 -30.73
N LYS A 144 -1.81 27.32 -30.96
CA LYS A 144 -1.86 28.63 -30.31
C LYS A 144 -3.12 28.85 -29.47
N SER A 145 -4.11 27.98 -29.68
CA SER A 145 -5.41 28.01 -29.02
C SER A 145 -5.81 26.60 -28.56
N ILE A 146 -6.67 26.51 -27.58
CA ILE A 146 -7.27 25.23 -27.17
C ILE A 146 -8.13 24.62 -28.31
N GLU A 147 -8.60 25.41 -29.27
CA GLU A 147 -9.36 24.95 -30.41
C GLU A 147 -8.49 24.19 -31.44
N ASP A 148 -7.17 24.45 -31.48
CA ASP A 148 -6.23 23.77 -32.37
C ASP A 148 -6.00 22.29 -32.02
N PHE A 149 -6.58 21.82 -30.95
CA PHE A 149 -6.48 20.43 -30.49
C PHE A 149 -7.64 19.54 -30.97
N GLU A 150 -8.43 19.97 -31.94
CA GLU A 150 -9.52 19.15 -32.46
C GLU A 150 -9.02 17.76 -32.92
N GLY A 151 -9.72 16.71 -32.45
CA GLY A 151 -9.38 15.32 -32.67
C GLY A 151 -8.24 14.78 -31.81
N ALA A 152 -7.56 15.61 -31.01
CA ALA A 152 -6.50 15.16 -30.09
C ALA A 152 -7.05 14.31 -28.94
N ARG A 153 -6.31 13.27 -28.56
CA ARG A 153 -6.56 12.49 -27.35
C ARG A 153 -5.88 13.17 -26.18
N ILE A 154 -6.66 13.84 -25.33
CA ILE A 154 -6.15 14.63 -24.21
C ILE A 154 -6.60 14.02 -22.88
N THR A 155 -5.69 13.98 -21.91
CA THR A 155 -5.95 13.55 -20.54
C THR A 155 -5.49 14.61 -19.53
N GLY A 156 -5.79 14.36 -18.26
CA GLY A 156 -5.36 15.16 -17.12
C GLY A 156 -5.34 14.32 -15.86
N GLN A 157 -4.80 14.86 -14.78
CA GLN A 157 -4.75 14.14 -13.51
C GLN A 157 -6.13 14.02 -12.88
N LEU A 158 -6.44 12.84 -12.35
CA LEU A 158 -7.69 12.53 -11.65
C LEU A 158 -7.92 13.50 -10.47
N SER A 159 -9.17 13.90 -10.26
CA SER A 159 -9.58 14.79 -9.17
C SER A 159 -8.87 16.15 -9.17
N THR A 160 -8.56 16.68 -10.37
CA THR A 160 -7.91 17.99 -10.54
C THR A 160 -8.60 18.89 -11.56
N LEU A 161 -8.32 20.21 -11.46
CA LEU A 161 -8.74 21.19 -12.45
C LEU A 161 -8.20 20.83 -13.84
N HIS A 162 -6.99 20.27 -13.96
CA HIS A 162 -6.37 19.87 -15.23
C HIS A 162 -7.24 18.93 -16.06
N TYR A 163 -7.97 18.01 -15.41
CA TYR A 163 -8.89 17.11 -16.10
C TYR A 163 -10.20 17.79 -16.47
N ASN A 164 -10.72 18.64 -15.59
CA ASN A 164 -12.02 19.28 -15.78
C ASN A 164 -11.99 20.30 -16.93
N VAL A 165 -10.90 21.06 -17.08
CA VAL A 165 -10.81 22.10 -18.14
C VAL A 165 -10.76 21.52 -19.55
N ILE A 166 -10.48 20.22 -19.72
CA ILE A 166 -10.50 19.55 -21.03
C ILE A 166 -11.89 19.67 -21.70
N ASP A 167 -12.96 19.78 -20.92
CA ASP A 167 -14.32 19.96 -21.43
C ASP A 167 -14.51 21.27 -22.22
N GLN A 168 -13.59 22.22 -22.08
CA GLN A 168 -13.58 23.48 -22.85
C GLN A 168 -12.97 23.29 -24.26
N MET A 169 -12.23 22.20 -24.49
CA MET A 169 -11.57 21.91 -25.76
C MET A 169 -12.55 21.24 -26.74
N LYS A 170 -13.12 22.00 -27.64
CA LYS A 170 -14.09 21.49 -28.62
C LYS A 170 -13.47 20.45 -29.55
N GLY A 171 -14.18 19.35 -29.77
CA GLY A 171 -13.75 18.31 -30.71
C GLY A 171 -12.58 17.43 -30.22
N VAL A 172 -12.13 17.61 -29.00
CA VAL A 172 -11.09 16.77 -28.37
C VAL A 172 -11.67 15.41 -27.95
N ASN A 173 -10.90 14.36 -28.13
CA ASN A 173 -11.20 13.04 -27.60
C ASN A 173 -10.64 12.93 -26.17
N LYS A 174 -11.45 13.36 -25.18
CA LYS A 174 -11.09 13.31 -23.77
C LYS A 174 -10.87 11.86 -23.34
N GLN A 175 -9.65 11.56 -22.91
CA GLN A 175 -9.25 10.24 -22.43
C GLN A 175 -9.56 10.11 -20.92
N PRO A 176 -9.67 8.90 -20.38
CA PRO A 176 -9.81 8.70 -18.94
C PRO A 176 -8.72 9.43 -18.16
N ALA A 177 -9.08 10.00 -16.99
CA ALA A 177 -8.14 10.65 -16.11
C ALA A 177 -7.08 9.66 -15.60
N MET A 178 -5.87 10.15 -15.38
CA MET A 178 -4.75 9.36 -14.86
C MET A 178 -4.38 9.78 -13.44
N GLU A 179 -3.84 8.86 -12.67
CA GLU A 179 -3.57 9.03 -11.24
C GLU A 179 -2.53 10.12 -10.94
N ASN A 180 -1.49 10.22 -11.79
CA ASN A 180 -0.36 11.13 -11.55
C ASN A 180 0.32 11.57 -12.85
N PHE A 181 1.12 12.65 -12.78
CA PHE A 181 1.86 13.20 -13.91
C PHE A 181 2.82 12.22 -14.57
N PRO A 182 3.63 11.43 -13.84
CA PRO A 182 4.49 10.43 -14.46
C PRO A 182 3.74 9.44 -15.36
N SER A 183 2.57 8.99 -14.96
CA SER A 183 1.73 8.09 -15.78
C SER A 183 1.28 8.77 -17.09
N MET A 184 0.94 10.06 -17.02
CA MET A 184 0.57 10.85 -18.22
C MET A 184 1.76 11.02 -19.16
N ILE A 185 2.97 11.26 -18.64
CA ILE A 185 4.19 11.34 -19.43
C ILE A 185 4.46 10.01 -20.16
N VAL A 186 4.29 8.88 -19.48
CA VAL A 186 4.44 7.56 -20.11
C VAL A 186 3.38 7.33 -21.18
N ALA A 187 2.13 7.70 -20.93
CA ALA A 187 1.04 7.58 -21.91
C ALA A 187 1.29 8.44 -23.15
N LEU A 188 1.81 9.66 -22.98
CA LEU A 188 2.19 10.55 -24.06
C LEU A 188 3.38 9.97 -24.87
N ASN A 189 4.44 9.53 -24.19
CA ASN A 189 5.62 8.94 -24.85
C ASN A 189 5.25 7.67 -25.64
N SER A 190 4.37 6.82 -25.11
CA SER A 190 3.90 5.60 -25.77
C SER A 190 2.85 5.84 -26.88
N GLY A 191 2.39 7.08 -27.06
CA GLY A 191 1.39 7.44 -28.06
C GLY A 191 -0.03 6.99 -27.71
N LYS A 192 -0.33 6.68 -26.46
CA LYS A 192 -1.70 6.40 -26.00
C LYS A 192 -2.55 7.67 -25.95
N VAL A 193 -1.92 8.80 -25.63
CA VAL A 193 -2.50 10.14 -25.67
C VAL A 193 -1.66 11.06 -26.56
N ASP A 194 -2.25 12.14 -27.05
CA ASP A 194 -1.57 13.14 -27.87
C ASP A 194 -1.11 14.34 -27.04
N GLY A 195 -1.68 14.51 -25.84
CA GLY A 195 -1.28 15.53 -24.88
C GLY A 195 -1.93 15.34 -23.52
N TYR A 196 -1.46 16.09 -22.55
CA TYR A 196 -2.10 16.21 -21.24
C TYR A 196 -2.02 17.65 -20.72
N VAL A 197 -3.04 18.05 -19.96
CA VAL A 197 -3.08 19.37 -19.32
C VAL A 197 -2.20 19.36 -18.07
N SER A 198 -1.39 20.41 -17.93
CA SER A 198 -0.46 20.61 -16.82
C SER A 198 -0.35 22.09 -16.47
N GLU A 199 0.21 22.38 -15.31
CA GLU A 199 0.72 23.69 -14.97
C GLU A 199 2.08 23.93 -15.63
N ARG A 200 2.41 25.18 -15.91
CA ARG A 200 3.67 25.57 -16.59
C ARG A 200 4.91 24.97 -15.91
N PRO A 201 5.13 25.03 -14.58
CA PRO A 201 6.35 24.46 -13.96
C PRO A 201 6.45 22.95 -14.19
N GLY A 202 5.35 22.22 -14.02
CA GLY A 202 5.29 20.77 -14.29
C GLY A 202 5.58 20.43 -15.75
N ALA A 203 5.05 21.22 -16.68
CA ALA A 203 5.33 21.08 -18.10
C ALA A 203 6.80 21.37 -18.46
N MET A 204 7.39 22.41 -17.87
CA MET A 204 8.82 22.73 -18.02
C MET A 204 9.70 21.59 -17.52
N ALA A 205 9.38 21.06 -16.32
CA ALA A 205 10.09 19.94 -15.74
C ALA A 205 9.98 18.68 -16.62
N ALA A 206 8.79 18.38 -17.12
CA ALA A 206 8.56 17.26 -18.02
C ALA A 206 9.36 17.40 -19.32
N ALA A 207 9.38 18.59 -19.94
CA ALA A 207 10.14 18.87 -21.15
C ALA A 207 11.67 18.80 -20.95
N MET A 208 12.18 19.22 -19.78
CA MET A 208 13.59 19.09 -19.44
C MET A 208 14.00 17.62 -19.24
N SER A 209 13.18 16.86 -18.53
CA SER A 209 13.46 15.44 -18.24
C SER A 209 13.19 14.51 -19.44
N ASN A 210 12.41 14.95 -20.43
CA ASN A 210 12.03 14.18 -21.60
C ASN A 210 12.25 15.01 -22.87
N PRO A 211 13.43 14.95 -23.50
CA PRO A 211 13.80 15.81 -24.63
C PRO A 211 12.86 15.76 -25.85
N GLY A 212 12.07 14.70 -25.99
CA GLY A 212 11.02 14.54 -27.02
C GLY A 212 9.72 15.27 -26.72
N LEU A 213 9.57 15.85 -25.53
CA LEU A 213 8.37 16.58 -25.13
C LEU A 213 8.56 18.10 -25.23
N THR A 214 7.45 18.80 -25.39
CA THR A 214 7.33 20.25 -25.30
C THR A 214 5.96 20.59 -24.70
N PHE A 215 5.69 21.87 -24.49
CA PHE A 215 4.37 22.31 -24.04
C PHE A 215 3.91 23.52 -24.86
N VAL A 216 2.61 23.64 -24.98
CA VAL A 216 1.92 24.73 -25.67
C VAL A 216 1.34 25.67 -24.63
N SER A 217 1.75 26.92 -24.72
CA SER A 217 1.17 28.04 -23.97
C SER A 217 0.22 28.80 -24.90
N PHE A 218 -0.85 29.33 -24.33
CA PHE A 218 -1.89 30.00 -25.08
C PHE A 218 -1.75 31.52 -25.01
N GLU A 219 -2.12 32.21 -26.09
CA GLU A 219 -2.24 33.66 -26.09
C GLU A 219 -3.45 34.09 -25.24
N ASP A 220 -3.46 35.35 -24.78
CA ASP A 220 -4.55 35.89 -23.96
C ASP A 220 -5.92 35.68 -24.65
N GLY A 221 -6.83 35.08 -23.90
CA GLY A 221 -8.20 34.78 -24.37
C GLY A 221 -8.34 33.54 -25.24
N LYS A 222 -7.24 32.87 -25.64
CA LYS A 222 -7.25 31.64 -26.46
C LYS A 222 -6.98 30.34 -25.65
N GLY A 223 -6.66 30.48 -24.37
CA GLY A 223 -6.44 29.38 -23.46
C GLY A 223 -7.68 28.95 -22.69
N PHE A 224 -7.47 28.17 -21.67
CA PHE A 224 -8.51 27.72 -20.77
C PHE A 224 -9.09 28.89 -19.96
N LYS A 225 -10.39 28.83 -19.70
CA LYS A 225 -11.10 29.76 -18.82
C LYS A 225 -11.19 29.14 -17.42
N TYR A 226 -10.65 29.82 -16.44
CA TYR A 226 -10.68 29.43 -15.02
C TYR A 226 -10.60 30.67 -14.14
N GLU A 227 -11.05 30.59 -12.91
CA GLU A 227 -10.78 31.64 -11.95
C GLU A 227 -9.31 31.55 -11.52
N LYS A 228 -8.57 32.68 -11.60
CA LYS A 228 -7.13 32.72 -11.28
C LYS A 228 -6.84 32.10 -9.91
N SER A 229 -7.72 32.33 -8.93
CA SER A 229 -7.64 31.75 -7.61
C SER A 229 -7.74 30.20 -7.56
N GLU A 230 -8.19 29.54 -8.64
CA GLU A 230 -8.30 28.09 -8.73
C GLU A 230 -7.03 27.43 -9.27
N LEU A 231 -6.10 28.22 -9.82
CA LEU A 231 -4.80 27.77 -10.30
C LEU A 231 -3.63 28.11 -9.37
N ASP A 232 -3.86 29.04 -8.47
CA ASP A 232 -2.89 29.37 -7.44
C ASP A 232 -2.57 28.14 -6.61
N VAL A 233 -1.31 27.97 -6.24
CA VAL A 233 -0.89 26.87 -5.39
C VAL A 233 -0.80 27.34 -3.95
N ALA A 234 -1.52 26.66 -3.05
CA ALA A 234 -1.65 27.05 -1.67
C ALA A 234 -1.50 25.85 -0.71
N VAL A 235 -1.17 26.14 0.55
CA VAL A 235 -1.05 25.13 1.60
C VAL A 235 -2.45 24.76 2.07
N GLY A 236 -2.75 23.44 2.03
CA GLY A 236 -3.99 22.90 2.58
C GLY A 236 -3.87 22.65 4.08
N VAL A 237 -4.89 23.05 4.83
CA VAL A 237 -4.96 22.94 6.30
C VAL A 237 -6.33 22.37 6.69
N LYS A 238 -6.38 21.59 7.76
CA LYS A 238 -7.64 21.05 8.30
C LYS A 238 -8.59 22.16 8.69
N LYS A 239 -9.89 22.01 8.38
CA LYS A 239 -10.94 22.95 8.83
C LYS A 239 -10.96 23.10 10.35
N GLY A 240 -11.19 24.33 10.80
CA GLY A 240 -11.18 24.69 12.22
C GLY A 240 -9.80 25.06 12.76
N ASN A 241 -8.77 25.13 11.90
CA ASN A 241 -7.42 25.54 12.31
C ASN A 241 -6.99 26.85 11.63
N GLU A 242 -7.83 27.87 11.74
CA GLU A 242 -7.61 29.23 11.20
C GLU A 242 -6.36 29.88 11.79
N GLU A 243 -6.02 29.55 13.05
CA GLU A 243 -4.81 30.07 13.70
C GLU A 243 -3.54 29.60 12.96
N LEU A 244 -3.47 28.33 12.57
CA LEU A 244 -2.35 27.81 11.80
C LEU A 244 -2.27 28.46 10.41
N VAL A 245 -3.39 28.64 9.73
CA VAL A 245 -3.46 29.36 8.45
C VAL A 245 -2.90 30.76 8.58
N ASN A 246 -3.30 31.52 9.62
CA ASN A 246 -2.81 32.87 9.85
C ASN A 246 -1.32 32.93 10.16
N LYS A 247 -0.78 31.96 10.92
CA LYS A 247 0.66 31.85 11.18
C LYS A 247 1.44 31.56 9.90
N ILE A 248 0.96 30.63 9.09
CA ILE A 248 1.59 30.28 7.81
C ILE A 248 1.53 31.47 6.85
N ASN A 249 0.40 32.19 6.76
CA ASN A 249 0.28 33.37 5.90
C ASN A 249 1.28 34.47 6.26
N LYS A 250 1.56 34.69 7.55
CA LYS A 250 2.59 35.64 7.98
C LYS A 250 3.99 35.21 7.53
N ILE A 251 4.28 33.91 7.57
CA ILE A 251 5.57 33.37 7.11
C ILE A 251 5.67 33.53 5.59
N LEU A 252 4.61 33.15 4.83
CA LEU A 252 4.60 33.27 3.39
C LEU A 252 4.70 34.71 2.90
N ALA A 253 4.12 35.68 3.63
CA ALA A 253 4.24 37.11 3.32
C ALA A 253 5.69 37.63 3.47
N GLY A 254 6.53 36.95 4.26
CA GLY A 254 7.94 37.27 4.40
C GLY A 254 8.82 36.75 3.25
N ILE A 255 8.29 35.92 2.36
CA ILE A 255 9.03 35.36 1.20
C ILE A 255 8.71 36.23 -0.03
N SER A 256 9.70 36.94 -0.54
CA SER A 256 9.51 37.82 -1.71
C SER A 256 9.19 37.03 -2.98
N SER A 257 8.56 37.66 -3.96
CA SER A 257 8.27 37.06 -5.26
C SER A 257 9.56 36.63 -6.00
N GLU A 258 10.62 37.39 -5.85
CA GLU A 258 11.91 37.04 -6.45
C GLU A 258 12.53 35.81 -5.79
N GLU A 259 12.46 35.70 -4.45
CA GLU A 259 12.95 34.53 -3.73
C GLU A 259 12.16 33.27 -4.12
N ARG A 260 10.82 33.36 -4.24
CA ARG A 260 9.96 32.24 -4.71
C ARG A 260 10.36 31.80 -6.11
N LYS A 261 10.64 32.75 -7.01
CA LYS A 261 11.09 32.48 -8.38
C LYS A 261 12.46 31.76 -8.38
N GLN A 262 13.42 32.24 -7.59
CA GLN A 262 14.75 31.63 -7.44
C GLN A 262 14.66 30.20 -6.90
N ILE A 263 13.81 29.96 -5.89
CA ILE A 263 13.56 28.60 -5.35
C ILE A 263 13.00 27.70 -6.46
N MET A 264 12.02 28.16 -7.24
CA MET A 264 11.44 27.38 -8.33
C MET A 264 12.47 27.09 -9.44
N GLU A 265 13.23 28.07 -9.87
CA GLU A 265 14.29 27.88 -10.88
C GLU A 265 15.35 26.88 -10.39
N THR A 266 15.69 26.95 -9.11
CA THR A 266 16.61 26.01 -8.47
C THR A 266 16.02 24.61 -8.41
N ALA A 267 14.74 24.48 -8.08
CA ALA A 267 14.04 23.21 -8.08
C ALA A 267 14.01 22.58 -9.50
N ILE A 268 13.71 23.38 -10.53
CA ILE A 268 13.72 22.91 -11.91
C ILE A 268 15.11 22.37 -12.32
N LYS A 269 16.20 23.06 -11.91
CA LYS A 269 17.57 22.62 -12.22
C LYS A 269 18.00 21.38 -11.45
N ASN A 270 17.49 21.20 -10.24
CA ASN A 270 17.90 20.15 -9.31
C ASN A 270 17.02 18.89 -9.36
N GLN A 271 15.98 18.88 -10.19
CA GLN A 271 15.15 17.68 -10.37
C GLN A 271 16.02 16.49 -10.83
N PRO A 272 15.62 15.25 -10.54
CA PRO A 272 16.37 14.07 -10.97
C PRO A 272 16.60 14.10 -12.48
N GLU A 273 17.85 14.27 -12.88
CA GLU A 273 18.21 14.24 -14.31
C GLU A 273 17.97 12.85 -14.84
N THR A 274 17.21 12.78 -15.93
CA THR A 274 17.14 11.54 -16.73
C THR A 274 18.42 11.35 -17.55
N GLY A 275 19.39 12.27 -17.43
CA GLY A 275 20.67 12.26 -18.14
C GLY A 275 20.47 12.20 -19.65
N GLU A 276 21.37 11.57 -20.40
CA GLU A 276 21.26 11.31 -21.83
C GLU A 276 20.11 10.32 -22.15
N ALA A 277 18.91 10.63 -21.69
CA ALA A 277 17.72 9.78 -21.73
C ALA A 277 17.33 9.36 -23.16
N GLY A 278 17.74 10.13 -24.16
CA GLY A 278 17.48 9.81 -25.58
C GLY A 278 18.35 8.69 -26.16
N GLN A 279 19.40 8.25 -25.46
CA GLN A 279 20.36 7.27 -25.98
C GLN A 279 20.35 5.90 -25.24
N ARG A 280 19.70 5.83 -24.05
CA ARG A 280 19.67 4.58 -23.27
C ARG A 280 18.68 3.59 -23.84
N THR A 281 19.15 2.38 -24.10
CA THR A 281 18.30 1.23 -24.44
C THR A 281 17.48 0.77 -23.22
N PHE A 282 16.52 -0.11 -23.45
CA PHE A 282 15.75 -0.74 -22.37
C PHE A 282 16.67 -1.41 -21.31
N PHE A 283 17.66 -2.17 -21.76
CA PHE A 283 18.59 -2.87 -20.84
C PHE A 283 19.49 -1.90 -20.08
N ASP A 284 19.89 -0.78 -20.70
CA ASP A 284 20.66 0.27 -20.00
C ASP A 284 19.83 0.90 -18.88
N TRP A 285 18.55 1.13 -19.12
CA TRP A 285 17.64 1.63 -18.09
C TRP A 285 17.44 0.62 -16.95
N VAL A 286 17.22 -0.66 -17.26
CA VAL A 286 17.11 -1.71 -16.24
C VAL A 286 18.38 -1.78 -15.39
N SER A 287 19.56 -1.79 -16.02
CA SER A 287 20.84 -1.78 -15.33
C SER A 287 21.00 -0.53 -14.45
N PHE A 288 20.67 0.64 -14.99
CA PHE A 288 20.71 1.90 -14.24
C PHE A 288 19.84 1.84 -12.98
N PHE A 289 18.60 1.37 -13.08
CA PHE A 289 17.71 1.29 -11.92
C PHE A 289 18.19 0.27 -10.89
N VAL A 290 18.65 -0.90 -11.33
CA VAL A 290 19.19 -1.90 -10.42
C VAL A 290 20.41 -1.35 -9.67
N VAL A 291 21.37 -0.72 -10.35
CA VAL A 291 22.60 -0.22 -9.72
C VAL A 291 22.32 0.96 -8.79
N ASN A 292 21.45 1.90 -9.21
CA ASN A 292 21.27 3.14 -8.45
C ASN A 292 20.16 3.06 -7.38
N ASN A 293 19.25 2.07 -7.47
CA ASN A 293 18.08 1.98 -6.58
C ASN A 293 18.00 0.65 -5.81
N TRP A 294 19.03 -0.22 -5.88
CA TRP A 294 19.01 -1.54 -5.24
C TRP A 294 18.69 -1.49 -3.74
N GLN A 295 19.18 -0.47 -3.03
CA GLN A 295 18.92 -0.30 -1.60
C GLN A 295 17.44 -0.02 -1.33
N ALA A 296 16.81 0.80 -2.15
CA ALA A 296 15.38 1.10 -2.03
C ALA A 296 14.54 -0.15 -2.33
N PHE A 297 14.83 -0.89 -3.40
CA PHE A 297 14.16 -2.15 -3.69
C PHE A 297 14.36 -3.19 -2.59
N LEU A 298 15.58 -3.30 -2.02
CA LEU A 298 15.86 -4.21 -0.92
C LEU A 298 15.07 -3.84 0.33
N GLN A 299 15.03 -2.56 0.71
CA GLN A 299 14.25 -2.10 1.87
C GLN A 299 12.76 -2.36 1.66
N GLY A 300 12.21 -2.04 0.48
CA GLY A 300 10.84 -2.36 0.15
C GLY A 300 10.54 -3.85 0.22
N THR A 301 11.44 -4.69 -0.30
CA THR A 301 11.35 -6.16 -0.22
C THR A 301 11.34 -6.66 1.22
N VAL A 302 12.23 -6.13 2.06
CA VAL A 302 12.28 -6.48 3.49
C VAL A 302 10.98 -6.10 4.19
N THR A 303 10.44 -4.90 3.91
CA THR A 303 9.15 -4.47 4.46
C THR A 303 8.02 -5.41 4.03
N THR A 304 7.95 -5.77 2.74
CA THR A 304 7.01 -6.76 2.21
C THR A 304 7.08 -8.08 2.98
N LEU A 305 8.29 -8.62 3.15
CA LEU A 305 8.51 -9.89 3.85
C LEU A 305 8.15 -9.81 5.34
N VAL A 306 8.53 -8.72 6.02
CA VAL A 306 8.21 -8.52 7.45
C VAL A 306 6.69 -8.44 7.65
N VAL A 307 5.99 -7.67 6.85
CA VAL A 307 4.53 -7.52 6.96
C VAL A 307 3.83 -8.85 6.65
N SER A 308 4.23 -9.53 5.58
CA SER A 308 3.60 -10.79 5.15
C SER A 308 3.86 -11.91 6.15
N LEU A 309 5.09 -12.06 6.63
CA LEU A 309 5.45 -13.12 7.59
C LEU A 309 4.77 -12.89 8.94
N THR A 310 4.84 -11.66 9.46
CA THR A 310 4.19 -11.30 10.73
C THR A 310 2.66 -11.46 10.61
N GLY A 311 2.08 -10.97 9.51
CA GLY A 311 0.65 -11.11 9.23
C GLY A 311 0.20 -12.57 9.18
N THR A 312 1.00 -13.44 8.56
CA THR A 312 0.71 -14.88 8.49
C THR A 312 0.81 -15.55 9.86
N ILE A 313 1.88 -15.29 10.62
CA ILE A 313 2.09 -15.89 11.95
C ILE A 313 1.02 -15.42 12.94
N VAL A 314 0.81 -14.11 13.05
CA VAL A 314 -0.19 -13.54 13.95
C VAL A 314 -1.61 -13.91 13.51
N GLY A 315 -1.86 -13.89 12.20
CA GLY A 315 -3.12 -14.35 11.61
C GLY A 315 -3.40 -15.81 11.93
N PHE A 316 -2.40 -16.70 11.84
CA PHE A 316 -2.55 -18.10 12.25
C PHE A 316 -2.91 -18.22 13.75
N ILE A 317 -2.28 -17.45 14.62
CA ILE A 317 -2.58 -17.45 16.06
C ILE A 317 -4.02 -16.96 16.30
N ILE A 318 -4.45 -15.90 15.63
CA ILE A 318 -5.83 -15.38 15.70
C ILE A 318 -6.81 -16.45 15.20
N GLY A 319 -6.57 -17.02 14.01
CA GLY A 319 -7.41 -18.05 13.41
C GLY A 319 -7.55 -19.29 14.28
N LEU A 320 -6.43 -19.75 14.87
CA LEU A 320 -6.43 -20.86 15.81
C LEU A 320 -7.26 -20.53 17.07
N GLY A 321 -7.07 -19.35 17.64
CA GLY A 321 -7.83 -18.91 18.81
C GLY A 321 -9.34 -18.86 18.57
N VAL A 322 -9.73 -18.27 17.44
CA VAL A 322 -11.15 -18.18 17.03
C VAL A 322 -11.74 -19.58 16.79
N THR A 323 -11.03 -20.43 16.04
CA THR A 323 -11.52 -21.79 15.74
C THR A 323 -11.64 -22.64 16.99
N LEU A 324 -10.67 -22.54 17.92
CA LEU A 324 -10.76 -23.25 19.21
C LEU A 324 -11.99 -22.84 20.02
N ILE A 325 -12.31 -21.55 20.06
CA ILE A 325 -13.48 -21.06 20.79
C ILE A 325 -14.77 -21.51 20.12
N LYS A 326 -14.82 -21.47 18.78
CA LYS A 326 -16.00 -21.91 18.00
C LYS A 326 -16.26 -23.41 18.14
N ASN A 327 -15.22 -24.23 18.37
CA ASN A 327 -15.31 -25.69 18.55
C ASN A 327 -15.54 -26.13 20.01
N ILE A 328 -15.79 -25.20 20.94
CA ILE A 328 -16.17 -25.58 22.30
C ILE A 328 -17.55 -26.25 22.30
N ASN A 329 -17.60 -27.53 22.65
CA ASN A 329 -18.85 -28.29 22.75
C ASN A 329 -19.75 -27.71 23.86
N ILE A 330 -20.97 -27.36 23.46
CA ILE A 330 -22.05 -26.93 24.37
C ILE A 330 -22.97 -28.12 24.58
N ASN A 331 -22.97 -28.73 25.76
CA ASN A 331 -23.83 -29.82 26.13
C ASN A 331 -24.93 -29.37 27.12
N GLU A 332 -25.85 -30.27 27.46
CA GLU A 332 -26.95 -29.94 28.37
C GLU A 332 -26.49 -29.50 29.76
N ARG A 333 -25.36 -30.01 30.24
CA ARG A 333 -24.78 -29.70 31.55
C ARG A 333 -24.01 -28.37 31.60
N THR A 334 -23.87 -27.69 30.45
CA THR A 334 -23.19 -26.38 30.39
C THR A 334 -24.05 -25.31 31.07
N PRO A 335 -23.52 -24.50 32.01
CA PRO A 335 -24.25 -23.44 32.68
C PRO A 335 -24.87 -22.45 31.64
N VAL A 336 -26.08 -21.99 31.90
CA VAL A 336 -26.84 -21.09 30.98
C VAL A 336 -26.04 -19.84 30.62
N LEU A 337 -25.39 -19.21 31.61
CA LEU A 337 -24.58 -18.00 31.36
C LEU A 337 -23.40 -18.28 30.41
N LYS A 338 -22.75 -19.45 30.55
CA LYS A 338 -21.68 -19.88 29.64
C LYS A 338 -22.20 -20.18 28.24
N LYS A 339 -23.40 -20.79 28.11
CA LYS A 339 -24.06 -20.99 26.79
C LYS A 339 -24.32 -19.68 26.08
N ILE A 340 -24.92 -18.69 26.79
CA ILE A 340 -25.20 -17.36 26.24
C ILE A 340 -23.89 -16.67 25.84
N GLY A 341 -22.89 -16.67 26.71
CA GLY A 341 -21.59 -16.04 26.42
C GLY A 341 -20.91 -16.65 25.20
N LEU A 342 -20.87 -17.98 25.07
CA LEU A 342 -20.31 -18.66 23.91
C LEU A 342 -21.10 -18.39 22.62
N LYS A 343 -22.45 -18.31 22.70
CA LYS A 343 -23.28 -17.98 21.55
C LYS A 343 -22.99 -16.55 21.04
N ILE A 344 -22.90 -15.58 21.95
CA ILE A 344 -22.55 -14.19 21.62
C ILE A 344 -21.16 -14.15 20.97
N LEU A 345 -20.16 -14.79 21.59
CA LEU A 345 -18.79 -14.81 21.09
C LEU A 345 -18.67 -15.47 19.71
N ASN A 346 -19.38 -16.58 19.50
CA ASN A 346 -19.42 -17.27 18.21
C ASN A 346 -20.09 -16.41 17.12
N THR A 347 -21.12 -15.62 17.50
CA THR A 347 -21.74 -14.68 16.57
C THR A 347 -20.76 -13.57 16.18
N ILE A 348 -20.04 -12.98 17.15
CA ILE A 348 -19.02 -11.94 16.92
C ILE A 348 -17.93 -12.48 15.98
N PHE A 349 -17.41 -13.69 16.25
CA PHE A 349 -16.39 -14.30 15.41
C PHE A 349 -16.89 -14.67 14.03
N SER A 350 -18.15 -15.08 13.89
CA SER A 350 -18.74 -15.34 12.57
C SER A 350 -18.88 -14.05 11.76
N VAL A 351 -19.30 -12.94 12.40
CA VAL A 351 -19.34 -11.61 11.76
C VAL A 351 -17.92 -11.18 11.36
N TYR A 352 -16.95 -11.32 12.26
CA TYR A 352 -15.55 -11.01 11.97
C TYR A 352 -15.06 -11.76 10.70
N VAL A 353 -15.19 -13.08 10.66
CA VAL A 353 -14.74 -13.88 9.52
C VAL A 353 -15.48 -13.49 8.25
N THR A 354 -16.79 -13.26 8.32
CA THR A 354 -17.60 -12.88 7.16
C THR A 354 -17.20 -11.52 6.62
N VAL A 355 -17.00 -10.52 7.49
CA VAL A 355 -16.63 -9.15 7.08
C VAL A 355 -15.24 -9.11 6.45
N PHE A 356 -14.23 -9.70 7.14
CA PHE A 356 -12.85 -9.61 6.66
C PHE A 356 -12.57 -10.46 5.43
N ARG A 357 -13.31 -11.54 5.20
CA ARG A 357 -13.25 -12.31 3.95
C ARG A 357 -14.14 -11.75 2.85
N GLY A 358 -15.17 -11.00 3.21
CA GLY A 358 -16.15 -10.44 2.27
C GLY A 358 -15.82 -9.05 1.75
N THR A 359 -14.77 -8.40 2.26
CA THR A 359 -14.39 -7.04 1.85
C THR A 359 -12.93 -7.01 1.36
N PRO A 360 -12.59 -6.18 0.34
CA PRO A 360 -11.21 -6.05 -0.13
C PRO A 360 -10.29 -5.46 0.94
N MET A 361 -9.05 -5.98 1.05
CA MET A 361 -8.06 -5.51 2.02
C MET A 361 -7.71 -4.02 1.84
N ILE A 362 -7.73 -3.50 0.61
CA ILE A 362 -7.52 -2.07 0.34
C ILE A 362 -8.56 -1.20 1.06
N VAL A 363 -9.84 -1.59 1.02
CA VAL A 363 -10.95 -0.88 1.69
C VAL A 363 -10.77 -0.97 3.22
N GLN A 364 -10.46 -2.17 3.73
CA GLN A 364 -10.17 -2.37 5.15
C GLN A 364 -9.02 -1.47 5.61
N SER A 365 -7.97 -1.35 4.81
CA SER A 365 -6.80 -0.50 5.11
C SER A 365 -7.17 0.97 5.26
N MET A 366 -7.97 1.49 4.33
CA MET A 366 -8.45 2.88 4.40
C MET A 366 -9.33 3.12 5.64
N VAL A 367 -10.31 2.24 5.89
CA VAL A 367 -11.22 2.37 7.03
C VAL A 367 -10.46 2.24 8.37
N ILE A 368 -9.57 1.27 8.51
CA ILE A 368 -8.84 1.06 9.76
C ILE A 368 -7.83 2.18 9.99
N TYR A 369 -7.02 2.52 9.00
CA TYR A 369 -5.93 3.49 9.18
C TYR A 369 -6.42 4.92 9.38
N TYR A 370 -7.31 5.41 8.50
CA TYR A 370 -7.83 6.77 8.60
C TYR A 370 -9.02 6.86 9.56
N GLY A 371 -9.92 5.88 9.55
CA GLY A 371 -11.11 5.87 10.40
C GLY A 371 -10.78 5.74 11.88
N SER A 372 -9.79 4.92 12.25
CA SER A 372 -9.35 4.80 13.66
C SER A 372 -8.82 6.12 14.21
N SER A 373 -8.10 6.87 13.39
CA SER A 373 -7.60 8.19 13.78
C SER A 373 -8.72 9.21 13.90
N GLN A 374 -9.67 9.20 12.95
CA GLN A 374 -10.78 10.15 12.92
C GLN A 374 -11.80 9.92 14.04
N VAL A 375 -12.14 8.65 14.33
CA VAL A 375 -13.21 8.30 15.29
C VAL A 375 -12.68 8.13 16.71
N PHE A 376 -11.51 7.51 16.86
CA PHE A 376 -10.95 7.11 18.17
C PHE A 376 -9.69 7.88 18.55
N ASN A 377 -9.19 8.79 17.69
CA ASN A 377 -7.89 9.46 17.86
C ASN A 377 -6.70 8.48 17.98
N TRP A 378 -6.81 7.28 17.42
CA TRP A 378 -5.73 6.30 17.40
C TRP A 378 -4.80 6.54 16.22
N ASN A 379 -3.58 6.95 16.52
CA ASN A 379 -2.58 7.28 15.52
C ASN A 379 -1.61 6.12 15.29
N PHE A 380 -2.02 5.15 14.48
CA PHE A 380 -1.11 4.11 14.01
C PHE A 380 -0.04 4.69 13.08
N SER A 381 1.20 4.20 13.19
CA SER A 381 2.17 4.36 12.10
C SER A 381 1.72 3.54 10.88
N PRO A 382 2.12 3.89 9.64
CA PRO A 382 1.79 3.10 8.45
C PRO A 382 2.16 1.62 8.60
N LEU A 383 3.38 1.33 9.06
CA LEU A 383 3.84 -0.05 9.30
C LEU A 383 3.04 -0.75 10.40
N GLY A 384 2.75 -0.06 11.52
CA GLY A 384 1.93 -0.61 12.59
C GLY A 384 0.52 -0.97 12.13
N ALA A 385 -0.10 -0.10 11.34
CA ALA A 385 -1.39 -0.36 10.71
C ALA A 385 -1.32 -1.56 9.76
N ALA A 386 -0.29 -1.64 8.92
CA ALA A 386 -0.08 -2.76 8.01
C ALA A 386 -0.01 -4.10 8.74
N LEU A 387 0.83 -4.18 9.78
CA LEU A 387 0.97 -5.39 10.60
C LEU A 387 -0.38 -5.80 11.22
N PHE A 388 -1.13 -4.83 11.74
CA PHE A 388 -2.45 -5.08 12.33
C PHE A 388 -3.47 -5.54 11.28
N ILE A 389 -3.58 -4.84 10.15
CA ILE A 389 -4.57 -5.10 9.09
C ILE A 389 -4.32 -6.47 8.46
N VAL A 390 -3.07 -6.77 8.07
CA VAL A 390 -2.74 -8.07 7.47
C VAL A 390 -2.97 -9.20 8.46
N SER A 391 -2.62 -9.01 9.74
CA SER A 391 -2.84 -10.03 10.77
C SER A 391 -4.32 -10.36 10.98
N ILE A 392 -5.18 -9.34 11.05
CA ILE A 392 -6.63 -9.54 11.22
C ILE A 392 -7.25 -10.14 9.95
N ASN A 393 -6.88 -9.64 8.78
CA ASN A 393 -7.37 -10.16 7.51
C ASN A 393 -7.00 -11.64 7.34
N THR A 394 -5.71 -11.95 7.43
CA THR A 394 -5.20 -13.32 7.35
C THR A 394 -5.78 -14.22 8.45
N GLY A 395 -6.02 -13.68 9.65
CA GLY A 395 -6.69 -14.41 10.73
C GLY A 395 -8.07 -14.94 10.37
N ALA A 396 -8.83 -14.19 9.60
CA ALA A 396 -10.14 -14.62 9.11
C ALA A 396 -10.04 -15.77 8.08
N TYR A 397 -9.03 -15.74 7.20
CA TYR A 397 -8.76 -16.85 6.27
C TYR A 397 -8.24 -18.09 7.02
N MET A 398 -7.33 -17.90 7.98
CA MET A 398 -6.79 -18.98 8.81
C MET A 398 -7.86 -19.70 9.63
N CYS A 399 -8.92 -19.00 10.09
CA CYS A 399 -10.07 -19.65 10.74
C CYS A 399 -10.68 -20.75 9.86
N GLU A 400 -10.88 -20.48 8.56
CA GLU A 400 -11.48 -21.42 7.64
C GLU A 400 -10.50 -22.54 7.24
N ILE A 401 -9.22 -22.20 7.06
CA ILE A 401 -8.15 -23.18 6.79
C ILE A 401 -8.07 -24.19 7.95
N ILE A 402 -8.02 -23.69 9.19
CA ILE A 402 -7.93 -24.54 10.39
C ILE A 402 -9.21 -25.36 10.55
N ARG A 403 -10.39 -24.77 10.35
CA ARG A 403 -11.66 -25.49 10.39
C ARG A 403 -11.69 -26.62 9.35
N GLY A 404 -11.34 -26.32 8.09
CA GLY A 404 -11.26 -27.33 7.04
C GLY A 404 -10.26 -28.44 7.36
N GLY A 405 -9.11 -28.10 7.98
CA GLY A 405 -8.13 -29.08 8.44
C GLY A 405 -8.66 -29.99 9.55
N ILE A 406 -9.43 -29.46 10.50
CA ILE A 406 -10.07 -30.29 11.55
C ILE A 406 -11.13 -31.20 10.93
N ASP A 407 -11.95 -30.65 10.02
CA ASP A 407 -13.03 -31.39 9.35
C ASP A 407 -12.50 -32.51 8.44
N SER A 408 -11.25 -32.41 7.97
CA SER A 408 -10.61 -33.43 7.13
C SER A 408 -10.06 -34.64 7.89
N ILE A 409 -9.97 -34.57 9.23
CA ILE A 409 -9.49 -35.68 10.06
C ILE A 409 -10.60 -36.74 10.16
N ASP A 410 -10.20 -38.00 9.97
CA ASP A 410 -11.13 -39.14 10.03
C ASP A 410 -11.86 -39.18 11.37
N LYS A 411 -13.18 -39.36 11.30
CA LYS A 411 -14.07 -39.39 12.48
C LYS A 411 -13.69 -40.49 13.47
N GLY A 412 -13.17 -41.60 12.96
CA GLY A 412 -12.69 -42.71 13.79
C GLY A 412 -11.59 -42.32 14.77
N GLN A 413 -10.80 -41.26 14.45
CA GLN A 413 -9.80 -40.71 15.37
C GLN A 413 -10.45 -40.04 16.59
N PHE A 414 -11.59 -39.37 16.39
CA PHE A 414 -12.37 -38.77 17.46
C PHE A 414 -13.05 -39.86 18.30
N GLU A 415 -13.68 -40.83 17.68
CA GLU A 415 -14.38 -41.94 18.33
C GLU A 415 -13.42 -42.82 19.12
N ALA A 416 -12.26 -43.17 18.58
CA ALA A 416 -11.23 -43.92 19.27
C ALA A 416 -10.69 -43.21 20.51
N ALA A 417 -10.45 -41.88 20.39
CA ALA A 417 -10.00 -41.07 21.52
C ALA A 417 -11.06 -40.99 22.64
N GLU A 418 -12.34 -40.89 22.28
CA GLU A 418 -13.44 -40.91 23.25
C GLU A 418 -13.56 -42.27 23.91
N ALA A 419 -13.43 -43.37 23.17
CA ALA A 419 -13.46 -44.74 23.69
C ALA A 419 -12.30 -45.00 24.72
N LEU A 420 -11.15 -44.35 24.52
CA LEU A 420 -10.03 -44.38 25.47
C LEU A 420 -10.23 -43.45 26.68
N GLY A 421 -11.38 -42.80 26.81
CA GLY A 421 -11.70 -41.90 27.92
C GLY A 421 -10.91 -40.59 27.92
N MET A 422 -10.37 -40.17 26.76
CA MET A 422 -9.66 -38.90 26.65
C MET A 422 -10.62 -37.73 26.82
N SER A 423 -10.20 -36.72 27.57
CA SER A 423 -10.94 -35.46 27.58
C SER A 423 -10.82 -34.77 26.22
N HIS A 424 -11.79 -33.93 25.87
CA HIS A 424 -11.78 -33.16 24.59
C HIS A 424 -10.45 -32.41 24.40
N PHE A 425 -9.88 -31.82 25.44
CA PHE A 425 -8.58 -31.14 25.38
C PHE A 425 -7.43 -32.11 25.06
N GLN A 426 -7.40 -33.28 25.69
CA GLN A 426 -6.37 -34.31 25.42
C GLN A 426 -6.48 -34.80 23.96
N MET A 427 -7.69 -35.13 23.51
CA MET A 427 -7.98 -35.56 22.14
C MET A 427 -7.52 -34.52 21.15
N MET A 428 -7.95 -33.26 21.31
CA MET A 428 -7.56 -32.18 20.38
C MET A 428 -6.05 -31.93 20.39
N SER A 429 -5.40 -31.84 21.55
CA SER A 429 -4.00 -31.46 21.64
C SER A 429 -3.03 -32.59 21.25
N SER A 430 -3.38 -33.85 21.49
CA SER A 430 -2.45 -34.97 21.34
C SER A 430 -2.71 -35.80 20.06
N ILE A 431 -3.92 -35.76 19.51
CA ILE A 431 -4.31 -36.58 18.34
C ILE A 431 -4.68 -35.70 17.15
N ILE A 432 -5.66 -34.79 17.32
CA ILE A 432 -6.25 -34.06 16.20
C ILE A 432 -5.33 -32.95 15.70
N PHE A 433 -4.82 -32.08 16.58
CA PHE A 433 -3.99 -30.95 16.15
C PHE A 433 -2.68 -31.35 15.45
N PRO A 434 -1.91 -32.35 15.90
CA PRO A 434 -0.72 -32.76 15.17
C PRO A 434 -1.00 -33.25 13.76
N GLN A 435 -2.12 -33.96 13.55
CA GLN A 435 -2.56 -34.42 12.24
C GLN A 435 -3.07 -33.26 11.39
N MET A 436 -4.00 -32.45 11.93
CA MET A 436 -4.54 -31.26 11.30
C MET A 436 -3.42 -30.31 10.84
N PHE A 437 -2.41 -30.05 11.68
CA PHE A 437 -1.30 -29.14 11.34
C PHE A 437 -0.53 -29.60 10.11
N ARG A 438 -0.30 -30.90 9.95
CA ARG A 438 0.33 -31.45 8.74
C ARG A 438 -0.51 -31.18 7.50
N VAL A 439 -1.82 -31.38 7.59
CA VAL A 439 -2.75 -31.17 6.47
C VAL A 439 -2.84 -29.70 6.04
N ILE A 440 -2.85 -28.77 7.00
CA ILE A 440 -3.04 -27.34 6.70
C ILE A 440 -1.72 -26.59 6.40
N LEU A 441 -0.55 -27.18 6.65
CA LEU A 441 0.73 -26.49 6.46
C LEU A 441 0.94 -25.98 5.02
N PRO A 442 0.60 -26.73 3.97
CA PRO A 442 0.65 -26.21 2.59
C PRO A 442 -0.27 -24.99 2.39
N ALA A 443 -1.47 -25.00 2.98
CA ALA A 443 -2.40 -23.89 2.90
C ALA A 443 -1.90 -22.65 3.65
N ILE A 444 -1.28 -22.82 4.84
CA ILE A 444 -0.62 -21.72 5.58
C ILE A 444 0.51 -21.12 4.74
N GLY A 445 1.33 -21.96 4.11
CA GLY A 445 2.41 -21.52 3.24
C GLY A 445 1.90 -20.78 2.00
N ASN A 446 0.82 -21.22 1.40
CA ASN A 446 0.17 -20.52 0.29
C ASN A 446 -0.38 -19.17 0.72
N GLU A 447 -0.97 -19.06 1.91
CA GLU A 447 -1.46 -17.79 2.46
C GLU A 447 -0.31 -16.81 2.68
N PHE A 448 0.87 -17.27 3.11
CA PHE A 448 2.06 -16.42 3.18
C PHE A 448 2.48 -15.88 1.80
N ILE A 449 2.45 -16.71 0.75
CA ILE A 449 2.74 -16.29 -0.62
C ILE A 449 1.69 -15.28 -1.13
N ILE A 450 0.43 -15.46 -0.79
CA ILE A 450 -0.65 -14.51 -1.09
C ILE A 450 -0.36 -13.18 -0.40
N ASN A 451 -0.06 -13.18 0.89
CA ASN A 451 0.25 -11.99 1.65
C ASN A 451 1.42 -11.18 1.06
N ILE A 452 2.47 -11.83 0.51
CA ILE A 452 3.58 -11.13 -0.17
C ILE A 452 3.06 -10.25 -1.32
N LYS A 453 2.09 -10.73 -2.08
CA LYS A 453 1.51 -9.98 -3.21
C LYS A 453 0.50 -8.95 -2.71
N ASP A 454 -0.33 -9.32 -1.76
CA ASP A 454 -1.43 -8.50 -1.25
C ASP A 454 -0.96 -7.31 -0.40
N THR A 455 0.26 -7.36 0.18
CA THR A 455 0.86 -6.17 0.83
C THR A 455 0.99 -4.98 -0.10
N SER A 456 1.03 -5.17 -1.41
CA SER A 456 1.07 -4.09 -2.40
C SER A 456 -0.10 -3.11 -2.31
N VAL A 457 -1.29 -3.56 -1.86
CA VAL A 457 -2.46 -2.68 -1.70
C VAL A 457 -2.30 -1.69 -0.53
N LEU A 458 -1.36 -1.95 0.39
CA LEU A 458 -1.09 -1.10 1.55
C LEU A 458 -0.39 0.22 1.18
N ASN A 459 -0.02 0.40 -0.09
CA ASN A 459 0.48 1.68 -0.60
C ASN A 459 -0.50 2.82 -0.33
N VAL A 460 -1.83 2.57 -0.33
CA VAL A 460 -2.88 3.57 -0.07
C VAL A 460 -2.81 4.19 1.33
N ILE A 461 -2.18 3.51 2.28
CA ILE A 461 -1.91 4.00 3.63
C ILE A 461 -0.43 4.34 3.85
N SER A 462 0.30 4.55 2.75
CA SER A 462 1.71 4.98 2.73
C SER A 462 2.69 3.98 3.33
N VAL A 463 2.41 2.68 3.26
CA VAL A 463 3.37 1.64 3.65
C VAL A 463 4.45 1.53 2.57
N THR A 464 5.70 1.68 2.98
CA THR A 464 6.87 1.70 2.08
C THR A 464 7.37 0.29 1.77
N GLU A 465 6.46 -0.55 1.25
CA GLU A 465 6.77 -1.88 0.76
C GLU A 465 7.28 -1.85 -0.70
N LEU A 466 7.56 -2.99 -1.31
CA LEU A 466 8.21 -3.09 -2.60
C LEU A 466 7.47 -2.35 -3.74
N PHE A 467 6.14 -2.47 -3.82
CA PHE A 467 5.35 -1.82 -4.88
C PHE A 467 5.36 -0.29 -4.71
N PHE A 468 5.21 0.21 -3.48
CA PHE A 468 5.28 1.64 -3.17
C PHE A 468 6.64 2.24 -3.55
N VAL A 469 7.74 1.55 -3.20
CA VAL A 469 9.10 1.97 -3.55
C VAL A 469 9.27 1.97 -5.06
N SER A 470 8.81 0.94 -5.74
CA SER A 470 8.88 0.82 -7.21
C SER A 470 8.11 1.95 -7.89
N LYS A 471 6.89 2.24 -7.42
CA LYS A 471 6.07 3.37 -7.92
C LYS A 471 6.80 4.71 -7.74
N SER A 472 7.49 4.89 -6.61
CA SER A 472 8.27 6.10 -6.32
C SER A 472 9.46 6.26 -7.27
N VAL A 473 10.22 5.19 -7.50
CA VAL A 473 11.35 5.19 -8.43
C VAL A 473 10.83 5.43 -9.86
N ALA A 474 9.80 4.68 -10.29
CA ALA A 474 9.19 4.86 -11.61
C ALA A 474 8.71 6.29 -11.85
N GLY A 475 8.06 6.90 -10.84
CA GLY A 475 7.57 8.26 -10.89
C GLY A 475 8.67 9.30 -11.05
N SER A 476 9.78 9.17 -10.31
CA SER A 476 10.89 10.13 -10.35
C SER A 476 11.58 10.22 -11.71
N TYR A 477 11.57 9.12 -12.47
CA TYR A 477 12.22 9.05 -13.78
C TYR A 477 11.23 8.96 -14.95
N SER A 478 9.92 8.92 -14.66
CA SER A 478 8.86 8.70 -15.66
C SER A 478 9.05 7.43 -16.49
N ARG A 479 9.58 6.37 -15.86
CA ARG A 479 9.95 5.09 -16.47
C ARG A 479 9.27 3.91 -15.74
N TYR A 480 7.98 3.73 -16.05
CA TYR A 480 7.17 2.70 -15.38
C TYR A 480 7.49 1.29 -15.87
N TYR A 481 7.67 1.12 -17.19
CA TYR A 481 7.83 -0.20 -17.79
C TYR A 481 9.08 -0.93 -17.27
N GLU A 482 10.22 -0.27 -17.31
CA GLU A 482 11.50 -0.83 -16.88
C GLU A 482 11.51 -1.14 -15.38
N VAL A 483 11.01 -0.23 -14.57
CA VAL A 483 10.96 -0.40 -13.11
C VAL A 483 9.99 -1.51 -12.72
N PHE A 484 8.80 -1.57 -13.34
CA PHE A 484 7.83 -2.62 -13.00
C PHE A 484 8.25 -4.01 -13.52
N ILE A 485 9.07 -4.12 -14.55
CA ILE A 485 9.72 -5.38 -14.93
C ILE A 485 10.67 -5.84 -13.82
N ILE A 486 11.52 -4.93 -13.30
CA ILE A 486 12.40 -5.26 -12.15
C ILE A 486 11.57 -5.72 -10.95
N THR A 487 10.52 -4.99 -10.62
CA THR A 487 9.60 -5.31 -9.53
C THR A 487 8.95 -6.68 -9.71
N SER A 488 8.48 -6.98 -10.92
CA SER A 488 7.89 -8.27 -11.27
C SER A 488 8.88 -9.43 -11.11
N VAL A 489 10.13 -9.21 -11.52
CA VAL A 489 11.21 -10.20 -11.33
C VAL A 489 11.47 -10.45 -9.84
N ILE A 490 11.51 -9.39 -9.02
CA ILE A 490 11.71 -9.52 -7.57
C ILE A 490 10.56 -10.32 -6.94
N TYR A 491 9.29 -9.96 -7.21
CA TYR A 491 8.13 -10.69 -6.71
C TYR A 491 8.12 -12.15 -7.17
N PHE A 492 8.44 -12.40 -8.45
CA PHE A 492 8.54 -13.76 -8.98
C PHE A 492 9.60 -14.58 -8.25
N PHE A 493 10.79 -14.00 -8.04
CA PHE A 493 11.88 -14.69 -7.34
C PHE A 493 11.51 -15.01 -5.89
N LEU A 494 10.86 -14.08 -5.18
CA LEU A 494 10.38 -14.29 -3.82
C LEU A 494 9.36 -15.42 -3.76
N THR A 495 8.31 -15.33 -4.57
CA THR A 495 7.21 -16.31 -4.54
C THR A 495 7.65 -17.68 -5.05
N PHE A 496 8.50 -17.73 -6.08
CA PHE A 496 9.08 -18.98 -6.60
C PHE A 496 9.96 -19.68 -5.57
N THR A 497 10.87 -18.94 -4.94
CA THR A 497 11.77 -19.49 -3.91
C THR A 497 10.99 -20.03 -2.72
N LEU A 498 10.03 -19.26 -2.24
CA LEU A 498 9.19 -19.71 -1.11
C LEU A 498 8.32 -20.91 -1.49
N SER A 499 7.74 -20.94 -2.69
CA SER A 499 6.99 -22.10 -3.17
C SER A 499 7.86 -23.36 -3.25
N ALA A 500 9.12 -23.21 -3.68
CA ALA A 500 10.08 -24.34 -3.73
C ALA A 500 10.43 -24.84 -2.32
N ILE A 501 10.67 -23.91 -1.37
CA ILE A 501 10.92 -24.26 0.04
C ILE A 501 9.72 -24.98 0.66
N LEU A 502 8.50 -24.48 0.44
CA LEU A 502 7.28 -25.09 0.95
C LEU A 502 7.08 -26.50 0.42
N LYS A 503 7.24 -26.71 -0.90
CA LYS A 503 7.16 -28.04 -1.52
C LYS A 503 8.22 -29.00 -0.96
N TYR A 504 9.43 -28.50 -0.67
CA TYR A 504 10.47 -29.32 -0.04
C TYR A 504 10.09 -29.73 1.39
N ILE A 505 9.54 -28.82 2.19
CA ILE A 505 9.06 -29.09 3.55
C ILE A 505 7.90 -30.10 3.52
N GLU A 506 6.92 -29.90 2.64
CA GLU A 506 5.78 -30.78 2.42
C GLU A 506 6.24 -32.21 2.09
N LYS A 507 7.11 -32.38 1.08
CA LYS A 507 7.69 -33.68 0.73
C LYS A 507 8.42 -34.35 1.89
N LYS A 508 9.09 -33.59 2.75
CA LYS A 508 9.78 -34.14 3.92
C LYS A 508 8.82 -34.55 5.03
N MET A 509 7.64 -33.94 5.13
CA MET A 509 6.62 -34.23 6.14
C MET A 509 5.75 -35.42 5.75
N ASP A 510 5.47 -35.63 4.45
CA ASP A 510 4.65 -36.74 3.97
C ASP A 510 5.34 -38.09 4.15
N GLY A 511 6.65 -38.12 4.35
CA GLY A 511 7.42 -39.34 4.51
C GLY A 511 7.50 -40.17 3.22
N PRO A 512 8.17 -41.32 3.21
CA PRO A 512 8.11 -42.24 2.09
C PRO A 512 6.68 -42.80 1.99
N GLN A 513 6.05 -42.60 0.83
CA GLN A 513 4.76 -43.23 0.52
C GLN A 513 5.01 -44.75 0.34
N ASN A 514 4.95 -45.49 1.43
CA ASN A 514 5.02 -46.95 1.40
C ASN A 514 3.67 -47.54 0.92
N PHE A 515 3.22 -47.16 -0.26
CA PHE A 515 2.14 -47.87 -0.94
C PHE A 515 2.59 -49.22 -1.56
N GLU A 516 3.90 -49.49 -1.62
CA GLU A 516 4.41 -50.78 -2.14
C GLU A 516 4.03 -51.98 -1.25
N PHE A 517 3.74 -51.77 0.05
CA PHE A 517 3.45 -52.88 0.97
C PHE A 517 2.10 -53.57 0.69
N LEU A 518 1.13 -52.87 0.10
CA LEU A 518 -0.20 -53.46 -0.18
C LEU A 518 -0.23 -54.19 -1.53
N GLU A 519 0.58 -53.81 -2.49
CA GLU A 519 0.73 -54.51 -3.78
C GLU A 519 1.52 -55.83 -3.66
N GLU A 520 2.49 -55.92 -2.75
CA GLU A 520 3.17 -57.17 -2.48
C GLU A 520 2.29 -58.21 -1.79
N ILE A 521 1.46 -57.81 -0.83
CA ILE A 521 0.53 -58.70 -0.13
C ILE A 521 -0.53 -59.22 -1.10
N SER A 522 -1.06 -58.39 -2.02
CA SER A 522 -2.04 -58.85 -3.03
C SER A 522 -1.41 -59.75 -4.09
N LYS A 523 -0.09 -59.69 -4.35
CA LYS A 523 0.62 -60.58 -5.27
C LYS A 523 0.99 -61.93 -4.64
N GLU A 524 1.18 -61.98 -3.30
CA GLU A 524 1.40 -63.25 -2.59
C GLU A 524 0.13 -64.11 -2.47
N GLU A 525 -1.07 -63.51 -2.35
CA GLU A 525 -2.33 -64.22 -2.28
C GLU A 525 -2.73 -64.87 -3.63
N ASP A 526 -2.27 -64.36 -4.78
CA ASP A 526 -2.55 -64.93 -6.11
C ASP A 526 -1.60 -66.10 -6.50
N THR A 527 -0.60 -66.46 -5.69
CA THR A 527 0.38 -67.51 -5.97
C THR A 527 0.07 -68.87 -5.30
N HIS A 528 -1.03 -69.05 -4.63
CA HIS A 528 -1.43 -70.37 -4.14
C HIS A 528 -1.99 -71.23 -5.27
N PRO A 529 -1.37 -72.36 -5.60
CA PRO A 529 -1.80 -73.24 -6.70
C PRO A 529 -3.14 -73.93 -6.36
N LYS A 530 -4.08 -73.74 -7.23
CA LYS A 530 -5.26 -74.63 -7.32
C LYS A 530 -4.77 -75.99 -7.81
N ASN A 531 -4.51 -76.91 -6.91
CA ASN A 531 -4.44 -78.34 -7.15
C ASN A 531 -5.29 -79.03 -6.10
N ALA A 532 -6.24 -79.85 -6.37
CA ALA A 532 -6.30 -81.02 -7.13
C ALA A 532 -7.77 -81.42 -7.37
N GLY A 533 -8.14 -81.56 -8.58
CA GLY A 533 -9.25 -82.44 -8.92
C GLY A 533 -8.72 -83.86 -8.91
N GLY A 534 -9.39 -84.71 -8.19
CA GLY A 534 -9.19 -86.14 -8.22
C GLY A 534 -10.51 -86.80 -8.61
N GLU A 535 -10.53 -87.47 -9.77
CA GLU A 535 -11.52 -88.42 -10.22
C GLU A 535 -11.76 -89.53 -9.17
N VAL A 536 -12.97 -89.88 -8.88
CA VAL A 536 -13.59 -91.15 -9.16
C VAL A 536 -15.11 -91.03 -8.83
#